data_d0d4135d790927e1ee4e979d91acf77a
#
_entry.id   d0d4135d790927e1ee4e979d91acf77a
#
_cell.length_a   1.000
_cell.length_b   1.000
_cell.length_c   1.000
_cell.angle_alpha   90.00
_cell.angle_beta   90.00
_cell.angle_gamma   90.00
#
_symmetry.space_group_name_H-M   'P 1'
#
loop_
_entity.id
_entity.type
_entity.pdbx_description
1 polymer ?
#
loop_
_entity_poly.entity_id
_entity_poly.type
_entity_poly.pdbx_seq_one_letter_code
_entity_poly.pdbx_strand_id
1 'polypeptide(L)'
;MSTEPQPHIVDINAWVERARHDSQLYFERQATEILLASIGGSSSFGGKMFLKGGTLMGVVYASPRQTADIDFTARFDPSDSLLEELKKDLDGEMKRSAARLGYPDIVCRVQGLKKKPRPQGFEDLRFPAIEMKISYARRNTRQHDRLLEGASAHVLKVEVSFKEPIEAVELVQLGGDSIIHAYAFAELISEKMRALLQQEKRDRNRCQDVYDIAYLVRGEHFPKAEKDYILERLIKKSHVRDIDPDKESMSDPQIRKRTRKDWKDLKLEVADLPDFDQTFDVLEAFYRSL
;
A
#
# COMPACT_ATOMS: atom_id res chain seq x y z
N MET A 1 -3.31 27.89 -18.46
CA MET A 1 -3.19 27.85 -17.01
C MET A 1 -3.37 26.40 -16.64
N SER A 2 -2.31 25.68 -16.28
CA SER A 2 -2.41 24.31 -15.77
C SER A 2 -2.97 24.44 -14.34
N THR A 3 -4.22 24.04 -14.17
CA THR A 3 -4.79 23.86 -12.82
C THR A 3 -3.96 22.77 -12.14
N GLU A 4 -3.25 23.12 -11.07
CA GLU A 4 -2.62 22.11 -10.21
C GLU A 4 -3.70 21.08 -9.77
N PRO A 5 -3.40 19.78 -9.82
CA PRO A 5 -4.36 18.78 -9.43
C PRO A 5 -4.77 19.02 -7.98
N GLN A 6 -6.08 19.15 -7.74
CA GLN A 6 -6.62 19.29 -6.39
C GLN A 6 -6.41 17.97 -5.63
N PRO A 7 -5.94 18.01 -4.37
CA PRO A 7 -5.76 16.80 -3.60
C PRO A 7 -7.09 16.13 -3.26
N HIS A 8 -7.11 14.81 -3.27
CA HIS A 8 -8.21 14.01 -2.73
C HIS A 8 -8.22 14.14 -1.20
N ILE A 9 -9.27 14.71 -0.64
CA ILE A 9 -9.35 14.94 0.81
C ILE A 9 -9.89 13.69 1.50
N VAL A 10 -9.14 13.18 2.48
CA VAL A 10 -9.47 11.98 3.24
C VAL A 10 -9.47 12.31 4.74
N ASP A 11 -10.50 11.89 5.44
CA ASP A 11 -10.54 11.91 6.90
C ASP A 11 -9.82 10.68 7.47
N ILE A 12 -8.50 10.76 7.60
CA ILE A 12 -7.70 9.67 8.17
C ILE A 12 -8.04 9.43 9.64
N ASN A 13 -8.46 10.46 10.36
CA ASN A 13 -8.86 10.32 11.76
C ASN A 13 -10.09 9.41 11.88
N ALA A 14 -11.08 9.56 10.98
CA ALA A 14 -12.22 8.63 10.92
C ALA A 14 -11.77 7.18 10.65
N TRP A 15 -10.73 6.96 9.83
CA TRP A 15 -10.17 5.63 9.63
C TRP A 15 -9.50 5.08 10.89
N VAL A 16 -8.79 5.90 11.65
CA VAL A 16 -8.20 5.53 12.95
C VAL A 16 -9.31 5.21 13.97
N GLU A 17 -10.31 6.07 14.10
CA GLU A 17 -11.40 5.94 15.07
C GLU A 17 -12.27 4.69 14.84
N ARG A 18 -12.42 4.23 13.61
CA ARG A 18 -13.12 2.95 13.32
C ARG A 18 -12.51 1.74 14.04
N ALA A 19 -11.25 1.82 14.47
CA ALA A 19 -10.58 0.76 15.21
C ALA A 19 -10.69 0.90 16.74
N ARG A 20 -11.40 1.90 17.27
CA ARG A 20 -11.43 2.21 18.71
C ARG A 20 -11.91 1.05 19.61
N HIS A 21 -12.70 0.15 19.06
CA HIS A 21 -13.18 -1.05 19.77
C HIS A 21 -12.10 -2.13 19.96
N ASP A 22 -11.01 -2.08 19.18
CA ASP A 22 -9.83 -2.94 19.30
C ASP A 22 -8.62 -2.07 19.65
N SER A 23 -8.16 -2.15 20.90
CA SER A 23 -7.09 -1.30 21.41
C SER A 23 -5.75 -1.51 20.70
N GLN A 24 -5.46 -2.71 20.22
CA GLN A 24 -4.24 -3.01 19.48
C GLN A 24 -4.30 -2.42 18.08
N LEU A 25 -5.38 -2.66 17.35
CA LEU A 25 -5.59 -2.13 16.01
C LEU A 25 -5.68 -0.60 16.03
N TYR A 26 -6.33 -0.02 17.05
CA TYR A 26 -6.40 1.43 17.24
C TYR A 26 -5.00 2.04 17.40
N PHE A 27 -4.17 1.43 18.23
CA PHE A 27 -2.79 1.88 18.45
C PHE A 27 -1.93 1.73 17.18
N GLU A 28 -2.11 0.64 16.44
CA GLU A 28 -1.44 0.42 15.16
C GLU A 28 -1.83 1.46 14.12
N ARG A 29 -3.13 1.82 14.05
CA ARG A 29 -3.62 2.86 13.12
C ARG A 29 -3.11 4.25 13.49
N GLN A 30 -3.00 4.59 14.77
CA GLN A 30 -2.35 5.83 15.21
C GLN A 30 -0.88 5.89 14.77
N ALA A 31 -0.14 4.80 14.94
CA ALA A 31 1.25 4.71 14.48
C ALA A 31 1.34 4.79 12.94
N THR A 32 0.40 4.20 12.21
CA THR A 32 0.31 4.30 10.75
C THR A 32 0.03 5.73 10.31
N GLU A 33 -0.90 6.43 10.94
CA GLU A 33 -1.19 7.85 10.67
C GLU A 33 0.06 8.72 10.88
N ILE A 34 0.80 8.50 12.00
CA ILE A 34 2.08 9.19 12.25
C ILE A 34 3.05 8.94 11.10
N LEU A 35 3.20 7.69 10.65
CA LEU A 35 4.11 7.36 9.55
C LEU A 35 3.70 8.02 8.23
N LEU A 36 2.42 7.95 7.84
CA LEU A 36 1.92 8.56 6.62
C LEU A 36 2.13 10.08 6.62
N ALA A 37 1.77 10.74 7.74
CA ALA A 37 1.99 12.18 7.92
C ALA A 37 3.49 12.54 7.89
N SER A 38 4.37 11.64 8.35
CA SER A 38 5.82 11.85 8.34
C SER A 38 6.40 11.76 6.93
N ILE A 39 5.91 10.82 6.13
CA ILE A 39 6.30 10.72 4.72
C ILE A 39 5.85 11.98 3.98
N GLY A 40 4.60 12.42 4.16
CA GLY A 40 4.11 13.66 3.55
C GLY A 40 4.85 14.91 3.99
N GLY A 41 5.31 14.96 5.25
CA GLY A 41 6.09 16.07 5.81
C GLY A 41 7.57 16.07 5.42
N SER A 42 8.09 14.97 4.86
CA SER A 42 9.49 14.87 4.44
C SER A 42 9.77 15.73 3.22
N SER A 43 10.64 16.70 3.35
CA SER A 43 11.10 17.54 2.22
C SER A 43 11.94 16.77 1.21
N SER A 44 12.67 15.74 1.65
CA SER A 44 13.55 14.93 0.81
C SER A 44 12.83 13.81 0.09
N PHE A 45 11.82 13.18 0.71
CA PHE A 45 11.20 11.95 0.26
C PHE A 45 9.70 12.03 -0.01
N GLY A 46 8.96 13.02 0.53
CA GLY A 46 7.50 13.13 0.42
C GLY A 46 6.99 13.08 -1.02
N GLY A 47 7.60 13.83 -1.94
CA GLY A 47 7.26 13.81 -3.37
C GLY A 47 7.79 12.60 -4.16
N LYS A 48 8.51 11.69 -3.51
CA LYS A 48 9.18 10.55 -4.16
C LYS A 48 8.70 9.19 -3.66
N MET A 49 7.81 9.15 -2.66
CA MET A 49 7.21 7.94 -2.12
C MET A 49 5.72 7.93 -2.38
N PHE A 50 5.22 6.86 -2.98
CA PHE A 50 3.84 6.73 -3.44
C PHE A 50 3.15 5.59 -2.71
N LEU A 51 2.15 5.91 -1.89
CA LEU A 51 1.35 4.93 -1.16
C LEU A 51 0.58 4.05 -2.14
N LYS A 52 0.56 2.74 -1.88
CA LYS A 52 -0.18 1.75 -2.66
C LYS A 52 -0.74 0.63 -1.76
N GLY A 53 -1.25 -0.43 -2.36
CA GLY A 53 -1.62 -1.65 -1.65
C GLY A 53 -2.84 -1.54 -0.73
N GLY A 54 -2.86 -2.39 0.29
CA GLY A 54 -4.00 -2.52 1.19
C GLY A 54 -4.24 -1.30 2.07
N THR A 55 -3.19 -0.62 2.52
CA THR A 55 -3.31 0.61 3.32
C THR A 55 -3.97 1.73 2.51
N LEU A 56 -3.61 1.89 1.23
CA LEU A 56 -4.30 2.83 0.33
C LEU A 56 -5.79 2.48 0.19
N MET A 57 -6.13 1.18 0.04
CA MET A 57 -7.52 0.71 0.01
C MET A 57 -8.30 1.10 1.26
N GLY A 58 -7.71 0.91 2.43
CA GLY A 58 -8.37 1.22 3.71
C GLY A 58 -8.52 2.72 3.98
N VAL A 59 -7.50 3.51 3.67
CA VAL A 59 -7.45 4.94 3.97
C VAL A 59 -8.25 5.76 2.96
N VAL A 60 -8.05 5.54 1.66
CA VAL A 60 -8.64 6.37 0.59
C VAL A 60 -9.98 5.82 0.12
N TYR A 61 -10.06 4.51 -0.12
CA TYR A 61 -11.27 3.87 -0.67
C TYR A 61 -12.18 3.28 0.40
N ALA A 62 -11.90 3.52 1.69
CA ALA A 62 -12.69 3.04 2.83
C ALA A 62 -12.96 1.53 2.83
N SER A 63 -12.08 0.73 2.22
CA SER A 63 -12.18 -0.72 2.23
C SER A 63 -12.24 -1.25 3.67
N PRO A 64 -13.19 -2.14 3.99
CA PRO A 64 -13.28 -2.74 5.33
C PRO A 64 -12.19 -3.79 5.57
N ARG A 65 -11.47 -4.23 4.52
CA ARG A 65 -10.40 -5.21 4.66
C ARG A 65 -9.24 -4.65 5.48
N GLN A 66 -8.90 -5.36 6.53
CA GLN A 66 -7.73 -5.05 7.33
C GLN A 66 -6.46 -5.51 6.63
N THR A 67 -5.39 -4.73 6.76
CA THR A 67 -4.07 -5.07 6.26
C THR A 67 -3.01 -4.69 7.29
N ALA A 68 -2.02 -5.55 7.44
CA ALA A 68 -0.89 -5.31 8.35
C ALA A 68 0.33 -4.69 7.64
N ASP A 69 0.39 -4.78 6.31
CA ASP A 69 1.52 -4.29 5.53
C ASP A 69 1.19 -2.92 4.93
N ILE A 70 2.17 -2.03 4.94
CA ILE A 70 2.10 -0.70 4.33
C ILE A 70 3.03 -0.70 3.14
N ASP A 71 2.48 -0.46 1.95
CA ASP A 71 3.22 -0.57 0.70
C ASP A 71 3.46 0.80 0.06
N PHE A 72 4.70 1.03 -0.36
CA PHE A 72 5.10 2.19 -1.16
C PHE A 72 5.86 1.77 -2.41
N THR A 73 5.82 2.64 -3.41
CA THR A 73 6.82 2.65 -4.48
C THR A 73 7.61 3.95 -4.40
N ALA A 74 8.93 3.87 -4.59
CA ALA A 74 9.80 5.03 -4.53
C ALA A 74 10.37 5.38 -5.91
N ARG A 75 10.44 6.68 -6.23
CA ARG A 75 11.07 7.27 -7.41
C ARG A 75 12.45 7.84 -7.08
N PHE A 76 13.30 7.03 -6.49
CA PHE A 76 14.71 7.31 -6.30
C PHE A 76 15.50 6.01 -6.31
N ASP A 77 16.80 6.09 -6.62
CA ASP A 77 17.66 4.92 -6.62
C ASP A 77 18.03 4.50 -5.20
N PRO A 78 17.94 3.20 -4.88
CA PRO A 78 18.09 2.72 -3.51
C PRO A 78 19.56 2.49 -3.13
N SER A 79 20.37 3.56 -3.06
CA SER A 79 21.75 3.48 -2.54
C SER A 79 21.76 3.38 -1.02
N ASP A 80 22.83 2.81 -0.45
CA ASP A 80 22.97 2.69 1.01
C ASP A 80 22.94 4.04 1.71
N SER A 81 23.60 5.06 1.14
CA SER A 81 23.59 6.42 1.69
C SER A 81 22.21 7.03 1.73
N LEU A 82 21.41 6.81 0.67
CA LEU A 82 20.06 7.35 0.58
C LEU A 82 19.09 6.62 1.51
N LEU A 83 19.29 5.32 1.73
CA LEU A 83 18.49 4.54 2.69
C LEU A 83 18.77 4.96 4.14
N GLU A 84 20.03 5.28 4.49
CA GLU A 84 20.35 5.83 5.81
C GLU A 84 19.81 7.26 5.98
N GLU A 85 19.83 8.08 4.93
CA GLU A 85 19.18 9.40 4.93
C GLU A 85 17.67 9.27 5.15
N LEU A 86 17.00 8.37 4.44
CA LEU A 86 15.56 8.08 4.62
C LEU A 86 15.23 7.72 6.07
N LYS A 87 16.03 6.83 6.66
CA LYS A 87 15.85 6.41 8.05
C LYS A 87 15.95 7.60 9.01
N LYS A 88 17.00 8.42 8.86
CA LYS A 88 17.25 9.59 9.71
C LYS A 88 16.14 10.64 9.57
N ASP A 89 15.71 10.90 8.34
CA ASP A 89 14.66 11.86 8.04
C ASP A 89 13.33 11.41 8.64
N LEU A 90 12.93 10.15 8.42
CA LEU A 90 11.70 9.60 8.98
C LEU A 90 11.70 9.59 10.52
N ASP A 91 12.81 9.25 11.18
CA ASP A 91 12.91 9.29 12.66
C ASP A 91 12.65 10.71 13.19
N GLY A 92 13.15 11.73 12.49
CA GLY A 92 12.90 13.13 12.81
C GLY A 92 11.46 13.55 12.56
N GLU A 93 10.90 13.20 11.39
CA GLU A 93 9.54 13.56 11.01
C GLU A 93 8.48 12.84 11.86
N MET A 94 8.66 11.57 12.21
CA MET A 94 7.71 10.86 13.08
C MET A 94 7.56 11.53 14.44
N LYS A 95 8.63 12.07 15.00
CA LYS A 95 8.56 12.83 16.25
C LYS A 95 7.73 14.11 16.11
N ARG A 96 7.91 14.85 14.99
CA ARG A 96 7.15 16.08 14.70
C ARG A 96 5.69 15.79 14.40
N SER A 97 5.44 14.77 13.59
CA SER A 97 4.09 14.35 13.19
C SER A 97 3.27 13.82 14.37
N ALA A 98 3.87 13.02 15.27
CA ALA A 98 3.19 12.56 16.48
C ALA A 98 2.70 13.73 17.36
N ALA A 99 3.54 14.76 17.53
CA ALA A 99 3.14 15.94 18.29
C ALA A 99 2.03 16.74 17.60
N ARG A 100 2.13 16.95 16.29
CA ARG A 100 1.15 17.69 15.46
C ARG A 100 -0.22 16.99 15.42
N LEU A 101 -0.23 15.66 15.35
CA LEU A 101 -1.45 14.84 15.33
C LEU A 101 -2.10 14.64 16.71
N GLY A 102 -1.51 15.19 17.78
CA GLY A 102 -2.06 15.05 19.14
C GLY A 102 -1.71 13.71 19.80
N TYR A 103 -0.68 13.03 19.34
CA TYR A 103 -0.15 11.76 19.91
C TYR A 103 1.24 11.93 20.56
N PRO A 104 1.47 12.93 21.45
CA PRO A 104 2.80 13.22 21.98
C PRO A 104 3.38 12.08 22.85
N ASP A 105 2.52 11.17 23.29
CA ASP A 105 2.88 9.97 24.06
C ASP A 105 3.31 8.79 23.17
N ILE A 106 3.08 8.84 21.85
CA ILE A 106 3.48 7.79 20.93
C ILE A 106 4.88 8.10 20.38
N VAL A 107 5.77 7.10 20.48
CA VAL A 107 7.11 7.13 19.89
C VAL A 107 7.14 6.12 18.76
N CYS A 108 7.53 6.59 17.57
CA CYS A 108 7.81 5.73 16.42
C CYS A 108 9.28 5.87 16.04
N ARG A 109 9.91 4.78 15.60
CA ARG A 109 11.31 4.75 15.18
C ARG A 109 11.58 3.70 14.13
N VAL A 110 12.41 4.01 13.13
CA VAL A 110 12.90 3.02 12.17
C VAL A 110 13.85 2.06 12.88
N GLN A 111 13.42 0.82 13.09
CA GLN A 111 14.20 -0.21 13.76
C GLN A 111 15.23 -0.86 12.83
N GLY A 112 14.90 -1.00 11.53
CA GLY A 112 15.80 -1.60 10.57
C GLY A 112 15.27 -1.56 9.15
N LEU A 113 16.21 -1.72 8.22
CA LEU A 113 15.97 -1.81 6.78
C LEU A 113 16.56 -3.14 6.29
N LYS A 114 15.77 -3.93 5.55
CA LYS A 114 16.22 -5.19 4.95
C LYS A 114 16.04 -5.15 3.45
N LYS A 115 17.14 -5.27 2.71
CA LYS A 115 17.15 -5.36 1.24
C LYS A 115 16.55 -6.69 0.77
N LYS A 116 15.65 -6.63 -0.21
CA LYS A 116 15.00 -7.79 -0.82
C LYS A 116 15.17 -7.79 -2.34
N PRO A 117 15.30 -8.94 -2.97
CA PRO A 117 15.35 -10.30 -2.41
C PRO A 117 16.65 -10.64 -1.71
N ARG A 118 17.72 -9.86 -1.95
CA ARG A 118 19.07 -10.09 -1.39
C ARG A 118 19.86 -8.78 -1.32
N PRO A 119 20.86 -8.66 -0.41
CA PRO A 119 21.71 -7.47 -0.34
C PRO A 119 22.70 -7.33 -1.49
N GLN A 120 23.28 -8.46 -1.96
CA GLN A 120 24.31 -8.48 -3.00
C GLN A 120 23.75 -8.04 -4.35
N GLY A 121 24.37 -7.04 -4.97
CA GLY A 121 23.94 -6.46 -6.24
C GLY A 121 22.54 -5.85 -6.19
N PHE A 122 22.15 -5.34 -5.02
CA PHE A 122 20.81 -4.80 -4.78
C PHE A 122 20.45 -3.66 -5.74
N GLU A 123 21.39 -2.75 -5.99
CA GLU A 123 21.17 -1.59 -6.85
C GLU A 123 20.99 -1.96 -8.32
N ASP A 124 21.57 -3.11 -8.74
CA ASP A 124 21.48 -3.62 -10.11
C ASP A 124 20.23 -4.47 -10.36
N LEU A 125 19.48 -4.80 -9.32
CA LEU A 125 18.24 -5.55 -9.46
C LEU A 125 17.22 -4.78 -10.29
N ARG A 126 16.49 -5.49 -11.15
CA ARG A 126 15.41 -4.91 -11.98
C ARG A 126 14.30 -4.30 -11.13
N PHE A 127 13.95 -4.95 -10.00
CA PHE A 127 12.91 -4.51 -9.07
C PHE A 127 13.34 -4.79 -7.64
N PRO A 128 14.27 -4.00 -7.11
CA PRO A 128 14.65 -4.12 -5.71
C PRO A 128 13.53 -3.59 -4.79
N ALA A 129 13.49 -4.10 -3.58
CA ALA A 129 12.61 -3.60 -2.54
C ALA A 129 13.32 -3.60 -1.19
N ILE A 130 12.90 -2.75 -0.28
CA ILE A 130 13.30 -2.83 1.13
C ILE A 130 12.08 -3.17 1.99
N GLU A 131 12.30 -3.97 3.02
CA GLU A 131 11.41 -4.10 4.15
C GLU A 131 11.91 -3.19 5.25
N MET A 132 11.13 -2.18 5.60
CA MET A 132 11.42 -1.26 6.70
C MET A 132 10.53 -1.61 7.88
N LYS A 133 11.12 -1.73 9.06
CA LYS A 133 10.39 -1.99 10.32
C LYS A 133 10.33 -0.70 11.12
N ILE A 134 9.11 -0.22 11.37
CA ILE A 134 8.85 0.93 12.24
C ILE A 134 8.33 0.42 13.58
N SER A 135 9.16 0.51 14.59
CA SER A 135 8.74 0.20 15.95
C SER A 135 7.96 1.35 16.54
N TYR A 136 6.91 1.04 17.33
CA TYR A 136 6.12 2.05 18.02
C TYR A 136 5.80 1.63 19.46
N ALA A 137 5.73 2.61 20.37
CA ALA A 137 5.44 2.38 21.78
C ALA A 137 4.89 3.66 22.43
N ARG A 138 4.16 3.50 23.54
CA ARG A 138 3.82 4.65 24.40
C ARG A 138 4.99 5.01 25.31
N ARG A 139 5.25 6.32 25.47
CA ARG A 139 6.31 6.83 26.36
C ARG A 139 6.15 6.30 27.77
N ASN A 140 7.27 6.16 28.46
CA ASN A 140 7.34 5.75 29.87
C ASN A 140 6.70 4.37 30.15
N THR A 141 6.72 3.49 29.16
CA THR A 141 6.27 2.10 29.29
C THR A 141 7.44 1.14 29.09
N ARG A 142 7.34 -0.09 29.59
CA ARG A 142 8.32 -1.16 29.33
C ARG A 142 8.52 -1.42 27.83
N GLN A 143 7.48 -1.19 27.01
CA GLN A 143 7.58 -1.33 25.54
C GLN A 143 8.42 -0.18 24.94
N HIS A 144 8.38 1.02 25.53
CA HIS A 144 9.26 2.11 25.13
C HIS A 144 10.74 1.78 25.42
N ASP A 145 11.04 1.21 26.57
CA ASP A 145 12.41 0.81 26.88
C ASP A 145 12.91 -0.24 25.88
N ARG A 146 12.07 -1.25 25.58
CA ARG A 146 12.39 -2.25 24.54
C ARG A 146 12.54 -1.66 23.15
N LEU A 147 11.76 -0.64 22.82
CA LEU A 147 11.92 0.08 21.53
C LEU A 147 13.30 0.77 21.45
N LEU A 148 13.75 1.40 22.54
CA LEU A 148 15.07 2.03 22.61
C LEU A 148 16.21 1.01 22.46
N GLU A 149 16.01 -0.20 22.97
CA GLU A 149 16.93 -1.34 22.84
C GLU A 149 16.84 -2.05 21.47
N GLY A 150 15.95 -1.62 20.57
CA GLY A 150 15.75 -2.26 19.27
C GLY A 150 14.97 -3.60 19.31
N ALA A 151 14.28 -3.89 20.42
CA ALA A 151 13.57 -5.16 20.70
C ALA A 151 12.04 -4.97 20.83
N SER A 152 11.44 -3.97 20.17
CA SER A 152 10.00 -3.71 20.25
C SER A 152 9.17 -4.86 19.69
N ALA A 153 8.05 -5.18 20.38
CA ALA A 153 7.06 -6.13 19.92
C ALA A 153 6.03 -5.49 18.94
N HIS A 154 5.79 -4.18 19.04
CA HIS A 154 4.90 -3.47 18.16
C HIS A 154 5.68 -2.91 16.98
N VAL A 155 5.40 -3.41 15.78
CA VAL A 155 6.13 -3.08 14.55
C VAL A 155 5.17 -2.94 13.38
N LEU A 156 5.19 -1.79 12.71
CA LEU A 156 4.64 -1.65 11.37
C LEU A 156 5.65 -2.21 10.35
N LYS A 157 5.16 -3.04 9.44
CA LYS A 157 5.95 -3.53 8.30
C LYS A 157 5.66 -2.65 7.11
N VAL A 158 6.71 -2.04 6.58
CA VAL A 158 6.63 -1.17 5.41
C VAL A 158 7.47 -1.78 4.30
N GLU A 159 6.85 -2.06 3.15
CA GLU A 159 7.57 -2.47 1.96
C GLU A 159 7.70 -1.27 1.01
N VAL A 160 8.92 -0.97 0.57
CA VAL A 160 9.19 0.07 -0.42
C VAL A 160 9.81 -0.57 -1.64
N SER A 161 9.09 -0.59 -2.76
CA SER A 161 9.55 -1.07 -4.06
C SER A 161 10.24 0.05 -4.83
N PHE A 162 11.29 -0.29 -5.59
CA PHE A 162 12.01 0.65 -6.45
C PHE A 162 11.95 0.22 -7.91
N LYS A 163 12.19 1.17 -8.81
CA LYS A 163 12.26 0.95 -10.26
C LYS A 163 10.96 0.37 -10.86
N GLU A 164 9.85 0.50 -10.16
CA GLU A 164 8.55 0.15 -10.73
C GLU A 164 8.02 1.33 -11.57
N PRO A 165 7.43 1.08 -12.75
CA PRO A 165 6.80 2.13 -13.53
C PRO A 165 5.56 2.65 -12.78
N ILE A 166 5.50 3.96 -12.60
CA ILE A 166 4.36 4.68 -12.02
C ILE A 166 4.04 5.83 -12.96
N GLU A 167 2.81 5.90 -13.44
CA GLU A 167 2.40 6.98 -14.36
C GLU A 167 1.20 7.76 -13.84
N ALA A 168 0.25 7.08 -13.17
CA ALA A 168 -0.93 7.70 -12.61
C ALA A 168 -0.82 7.83 -11.08
N VAL A 169 -0.65 9.06 -10.63
CA VAL A 169 -0.52 9.39 -9.20
C VAL A 169 -1.51 10.47 -8.82
N GLU A 170 -1.93 10.47 -7.57
CA GLU A 170 -2.77 11.50 -7.00
C GLU A 170 -2.16 12.03 -5.69
N LEU A 171 -2.56 13.25 -5.35
CA LEU A 171 -2.27 13.86 -4.05
C LEU A 171 -3.42 13.51 -3.11
N VAL A 172 -3.08 13.02 -1.93
CA VAL A 172 -4.05 12.68 -0.88
C VAL A 172 -3.76 13.55 0.33
N GLN A 173 -4.71 14.40 0.70
CA GLN A 173 -4.66 15.19 1.92
C GLN A 173 -5.26 14.38 3.06
N LEU A 174 -4.44 14.04 4.05
CA LEU A 174 -4.78 13.17 5.18
C LEU A 174 -5.38 13.91 6.40
N GLY A 175 -5.91 15.09 6.20
CA GLY A 175 -6.30 16.00 7.27
C GLY A 175 -5.20 17.03 7.59
N GLY A 176 -5.60 18.21 8.06
CA GLY A 176 -4.69 19.34 8.21
C GLY A 176 -3.90 19.61 6.92
N ASP A 177 -2.60 19.88 7.07
CA ASP A 177 -1.69 20.17 5.96
C ASP A 177 -0.88 18.97 5.48
N SER A 178 -1.19 17.74 5.95
CA SER A 178 -0.44 16.55 5.57
C SER A 178 -0.90 16.02 4.22
N ILE A 179 -0.04 16.13 3.20
CA ILE A 179 -0.30 15.64 1.84
C ILE A 179 0.70 14.52 1.53
N ILE A 180 0.19 13.38 1.05
CA ILE A 180 1.00 12.27 0.54
C ILE A 180 0.72 12.06 -0.93
N HIS A 181 1.69 11.47 -1.63
CA HIS A 181 1.49 10.94 -2.97
C HIS A 181 1.01 9.50 -2.89
N ALA A 182 0.06 9.16 -3.72
CA ALA A 182 -0.52 7.80 -3.79
C ALA A 182 -0.72 7.37 -5.25
N TYR A 183 -0.89 6.08 -5.44
CA TYR A 183 -1.38 5.56 -6.70
C TYR A 183 -2.80 6.06 -6.93
N ALA A 184 -3.04 6.63 -8.11
CA ALA A 184 -4.40 6.91 -8.57
C ALA A 184 -5.15 5.60 -8.83
N PHE A 185 -6.48 5.67 -8.89
CA PHE A 185 -7.34 4.51 -9.11
C PHE A 185 -6.87 3.58 -10.25
N ALA A 186 -6.59 4.15 -11.43
CA ALA A 186 -6.16 3.38 -12.59
C ALA A 186 -4.81 2.65 -12.35
N GLU A 187 -3.89 3.27 -11.63
CA GLU A 187 -2.60 2.69 -11.29
C GLU A 187 -2.76 1.53 -10.30
N LEU A 188 -3.59 1.73 -9.27
CA LEU A 188 -3.86 0.74 -8.22
C LEU A 188 -4.53 -0.52 -8.79
N ILE A 189 -5.62 -0.35 -9.56
CA ILE A 189 -6.38 -1.46 -10.11
C ILE A 189 -5.58 -2.25 -11.15
N SER A 190 -4.83 -1.55 -12.00
CA SER A 190 -3.94 -2.18 -12.99
C SER A 190 -2.83 -2.99 -12.32
N GLU A 191 -2.26 -2.50 -11.22
CA GLU A 191 -1.24 -3.26 -10.48
C GLU A 191 -1.81 -4.53 -9.85
N LYS A 192 -3.02 -4.46 -9.29
CA LYS A 192 -3.70 -5.64 -8.72
C LYS A 192 -4.03 -6.68 -9.79
N MET A 193 -4.56 -6.24 -10.94
CA MET A 193 -4.81 -7.13 -12.08
C MET A 193 -3.50 -7.77 -12.58
N ARG A 194 -2.45 -7.00 -12.79
CA ARG A 194 -1.14 -7.51 -13.17
C ARG A 194 -0.60 -8.53 -12.16
N ALA A 195 -0.81 -8.29 -10.86
CA ALA A 195 -0.38 -9.23 -9.81
C ALA A 195 -1.13 -10.57 -9.88
N LEU A 196 -2.42 -10.55 -10.21
CA LEU A 196 -3.22 -11.76 -10.48
C LEU A 196 -2.70 -12.53 -11.69
N LEU A 197 -2.39 -11.85 -12.80
CA LEU A 197 -1.82 -12.48 -14.00
C LEU A 197 -0.42 -13.08 -13.74
N GLN A 198 0.30 -12.56 -12.74
CA GLN A 198 1.66 -13.00 -12.41
C GLN A 198 1.72 -14.13 -11.36
N GLN A 199 0.60 -14.50 -10.74
CA GLN A 199 0.64 -15.35 -9.55
C GLN A 199 1.19 -16.76 -9.82
N GLU A 200 0.97 -17.33 -11.02
CA GLU A 200 1.54 -18.61 -11.40
C GLU A 200 3.07 -18.53 -11.54
N LYS A 201 3.56 -17.54 -12.28
CA LYS A 201 5.00 -17.30 -12.49
C LYS A 201 5.76 -17.06 -11.19
N ARG A 202 5.09 -16.53 -10.16
CA ARG A 202 5.67 -16.23 -8.85
C ARG A 202 5.33 -17.25 -7.76
N ASP A 203 4.54 -18.24 -8.09
CA ASP A 203 4.00 -19.23 -7.14
C ASP A 203 3.38 -18.57 -5.89
N ARG A 204 2.51 -17.58 -6.13
CA ARG A 204 1.80 -16.84 -5.09
C ARG A 204 0.30 -16.91 -5.30
N ASN A 205 -0.46 -16.92 -4.22
CA ASN A 205 -1.90 -16.73 -4.22
C ASN A 205 -2.22 -15.26 -3.95
N ARG A 206 -3.25 -14.73 -4.58
CA ARG A 206 -3.62 -13.31 -4.56
C ARG A 206 -5.12 -13.10 -4.34
N CYS A 207 -5.71 -13.84 -3.39
CA CYS A 207 -7.14 -13.72 -3.07
C CYS A 207 -7.53 -12.30 -2.65
N GLN A 208 -6.65 -11.58 -1.93
CA GLN A 208 -6.87 -10.19 -1.53
C GLN A 208 -7.10 -9.27 -2.74
N ASP A 209 -6.34 -9.47 -3.83
CA ASP A 209 -6.48 -8.63 -5.02
C ASP A 209 -7.82 -8.86 -5.73
N VAL A 210 -8.37 -10.08 -5.71
CA VAL A 210 -9.74 -10.36 -6.20
C VAL A 210 -10.77 -9.59 -5.39
N TYR A 211 -10.67 -9.66 -4.05
CA TYR A 211 -11.56 -8.92 -3.16
C TYR A 211 -11.48 -7.41 -3.40
N ASP A 212 -10.28 -6.87 -3.42
CA ASP A 212 -10.02 -5.43 -3.55
C ASP A 212 -10.53 -4.88 -4.89
N ILE A 213 -10.28 -5.60 -6.01
CA ILE A 213 -10.78 -5.18 -7.33
C ILE A 213 -12.29 -5.22 -7.35
N ALA A 214 -12.91 -6.31 -6.91
CA ALA A 214 -14.36 -6.44 -6.90
C ALA A 214 -15.00 -5.36 -6.00
N TYR A 215 -14.38 -5.04 -4.87
CA TYR A 215 -14.84 -3.96 -3.99
C TYR A 215 -14.84 -2.60 -4.70
N LEU A 216 -13.77 -2.30 -5.45
CA LEU A 216 -13.61 -1.04 -6.15
C LEU A 216 -14.57 -0.87 -7.34
N VAL A 217 -14.93 -1.96 -8.01
CA VAL A 217 -15.69 -1.88 -9.28
C VAL A 217 -17.17 -2.27 -9.16
N ARG A 218 -17.57 -2.83 -8.01
CA ARG A 218 -18.96 -3.31 -7.84
C ARG A 218 -19.95 -2.16 -7.83
N GLY A 219 -20.86 -2.17 -8.80
CA GLY A 219 -21.90 -1.14 -8.92
C GLY A 219 -21.44 0.18 -9.53
N GLU A 220 -20.16 0.30 -9.87
CA GLU A 220 -19.61 1.49 -10.48
C GLU A 220 -19.74 1.44 -12.02
N HIS A 221 -19.88 2.63 -12.61
CA HIS A 221 -19.91 2.81 -14.06
C HIS A 221 -18.64 3.53 -14.51
N PHE A 222 -17.84 2.88 -15.35
CA PHE A 222 -16.61 3.43 -15.91
C PHE A 222 -16.83 3.85 -17.36
N PRO A 223 -16.63 5.14 -17.69
CA PRO A 223 -16.60 5.59 -19.07
C PRO A 223 -15.52 4.86 -19.89
N LYS A 224 -15.76 4.77 -21.21
CA LYS A 224 -14.80 4.10 -22.11
C LYS A 224 -13.38 4.64 -21.97
N ALA A 225 -13.22 5.96 -21.90
CA ALA A 225 -11.91 6.60 -21.78
C ALA A 225 -11.15 6.17 -20.49
N GLU A 226 -11.86 5.97 -19.39
CA GLU A 226 -11.26 5.48 -18.14
C GLU A 226 -10.86 4.00 -18.23
N LYS A 227 -11.70 3.17 -18.86
CA LYS A 227 -11.37 1.77 -19.16
C LYS A 227 -10.16 1.64 -20.06
N ASP A 228 -10.11 2.41 -21.15
CA ASP A 228 -8.99 2.46 -22.07
C ASP A 228 -7.69 2.88 -21.34
N TYR A 229 -7.80 3.83 -20.41
CA TYR A 229 -6.67 4.28 -19.58
C TYR A 229 -6.18 3.20 -18.60
N ILE A 230 -7.11 2.49 -17.94
CA ILE A 230 -6.79 1.34 -17.06
C ILE A 230 -6.10 0.24 -17.86
N LEU A 231 -6.63 -0.10 -19.04
CA LEU A 231 -6.05 -1.13 -19.90
C LEU A 231 -4.63 -0.76 -20.34
N GLU A 232 -4.39 0.48 -20.74
CA GLU A 232 -3.06 0.97 -21.11
C GLU A 232 -2.05 0.78 -19.95
N ARG A 233 -2.46 1.14 -18.71
CA ARG A 233 -1.62 0.94 -17.50
C ARG A 233 -1.35 -0.55 -17.24
N LEU A 234 -2.38 -1.38 -17.35
CA LEU A 234 -2.25 -2.83 -17.17
C LEU A 234 -1.24 -3.44 -18.14
N ILE A 235 -1.36 -3.10 -19.44
CA ILE A 235 -0.45 -3.57 -20.48
C ILE A 235 0.99 -3.14 -20.17
N LYS A 236 1.23 -1.86 -19.89
CA LYS A 236 2.57 -1.35 -19.56
C LYS A 236 3.18 -2.05 -18.34
N LYS A 237 2.42 -2.18 -17.25
CA LYS A 237 2.88 -2.88 -16.03
C LYS A 237 3.14 -4.36 -16.27
N SER A 238 2.36 -5.00 -17.12
CA SER A 238 2.48 -6.41 -17.46
C SER A 238 3.72 -6.69 -18.32
N HIS A 239 3.94 -5.90 -19.38
CA HIS A 239 5.11 -6.02 -20.25
C HIS A 239 6.44 -5.91 -19.48
N VAL A 240 6.51 -4.98 -18.50
CA VAL A 240 7.71 -4.85 -17.64
C VAL A 240 7.99 -6.10 -16.81
N ARG A 241 7.00 -6.97 -16.64
CA ARG A 241 7.07 -8.25 -15.93
C ARG A 241 7.06 -9.47 -16.87
N ASP A 242 7.24 -9.24 -18.18
CA ASP A 242 7.24 -10.28 -19.21
C ASP A 242 5.90 -11.06 -19.23
N ILE A 243 4.80 -10.33 -19.13
CA ILE A 243 3.42 -10.81 -19.25
C ILE A 243 2.77 -10.01 -20.38
N ASP A 244 2.12 -10.71 -21.30
CA ASP A 244 1.36 -10.14 -22.41
C ASP A 244 -0.14 -10.42 -22.21
N PRO A 245 -0.90 -9.49 -21.58
CA PRO A 245 -2.29 -9.73 -21.26
C PRO A 245 -3.19 -9.55 -22.48
N ASP A 246 -4.16 -10.42 -22.62
CA ASP A 246 -5.26 -10.33 -23.57
C ASP A 246 -6.63 -10.34 -22.86
N LYS A 247 -7.72 -10.24 -23.62
CA LYS A 247 -9.08 -10.20 -23.05
C LYS A 247 -9.50 -11.46 -22.30
N GLU A 248 -8.88 -12.59 -22.57
CA GLU A 248 -9.18 -13.88 -21.94
C GLU A 248 -8.22 -14.25 -20.82
N SER A 249 -7.16 -13.47 -20.63
CA SER A 249 -6.13 -13.78 -19.64
C SER A 249 -6.66 -13.93 -18.22
N MET A 250 -7.66 -13.14 -17.81
CA MET A 250 -8.26 -13.25 -16.47
C MET A 250 -9.21 -14.46 -16.33
N SER A 251 -9.63 -15.05 -17.44
CA SER A 251 -10.52 -16.23 -17.50
C SER A 251 -9.74 -17.54 -17.39
N ASP A 252 -8.39 -17.48 -17.27
CA ASP A 252 -7.57 -18.67 -17.07
C ASP A 252 -8.02 -19.40 -15.77
N PRO A 253 -8.42 -20.69 -15.88
CA PRO A 253 -8.85 -21.49 -14.73
C PRO A 253 -7.79 -21.58 -13.62
N GLN A 254 -6.51 -21.45 -13.93
CA GLN A 254 -5.44 -21.48 -12.94
C GLN A 254 -5.44 -20.22 -12.06
N ILE A 255 -5.77 -19.06 -12.63
CA ILE A 255 -5.92 -17.81 -11.84
C ILE A 255 -7.06 -17.99 -10.83
N ARG A 256 -8.23 -18.44 -11.28
CA ARG A 256 -9.41 -18.68 -10.42
C ARG A 256 -9.11 -19.73 -9.34
N LYS A 257 -8.44 -20.82 -9.70
CA LYS A 257 -8.06 -21.90 -8.78
C LYS A 257 -7.10 -21.44 -7.70
N ARG A 258 -6.06 -20.67 -8.06
CA ARG A 258 -5.06 -20.16 -7.10
C ARG A 258 -5.67 -19.15 -6.13
N THR A 259 -6.47 -18.24 -6.62
CA THR A 259 -7.13 -17.23 -5.76
C THR A 259 -8.17 -17.84 -4.83
N ARG A 260 -8.86 -18.90 -5.23
CA ARG A 260 -9.83 -19.61 -4.38
C ARG A 260 -9.16 -20.28 -3.18
N LYS A 261 -7.93 -20.76 -3.33
CA LYS A 261 -7.26 -21.61 -2.33
C LYS A 261 -7.24 -20.96 -0.94
N ASP A 262 -6.91 -19.67 -0.87
CA ASP A 262 -6.76 -18.96 0.40
C ASP A 262 -7.93 -17.98 0.67
N TRP A 263 -9.04 -18.09 -0.10
CA TRP A 263 -10.18 -17.18 0.04
C TRP A 263 -10.80 -17.18 1.44
N LYS A 264 -10.90 -18.37 2.03
CA LYS A 264 -11.52 -18.50 3.36
C LYS A 264 -10.69 -17.82 4.47
N ASP A 265 -9.40 -17.68 4.27
CA ASP A 265 -8.49 -17.06 5.25
C ASP A 265 -8.70 -15.55 5.32
N LEU A 266 -9.28 -14.94 4.26
CA LEU A 266 -9.68 -13.53 4.28
C LEU A 266 -10.75 -13.20 5.32
N LYS A 267 -11.42 -14.19 5.93
CA LYS A 267 -12.32 -13.95 7.07
C LYS A 267 -11.61 -13.34 8.28
N LEU A 268 -10.29 -13.47 8.36
CA LEU A 268 -9.48 -12.81 9.38
C LEU A 268 -9.30 -11.32 9.10
N GLU A 269 -9.45 -10.90 7.85
CA GLU A 269 -9.26 -9.52 7.39
C GLU A 269 -10.58 -8.81 7.05
N VAL A 270 -11.65 -9.59 6.74
CA VAL A 270 -12.96 -9.09 6.29
C VAL A 270 -14.05 -9.78 7.08
N ALA A 271 -14.82 -9.05 7.88
CA ALA A 271 -15.88 -9.61 8.71
C ALA A 271 -16.98 -10.28 7.86
N ASP A 272 -17.46 -9.59 6.83
CA ASP A 272 -18.50 -10.05 5.91
C ASP A 272 -17.89 -10.44 4.57
N LEU A 273 -17.14 -11.55 4.56
CA LEU A 273 -16.50 -12.05 3.35
C LEU A 273 -17.54 -12.56 2.35
N PRO A 274 -17.64 -11.96 1.14
CA PRO A 274 -18.59 -12.38 0.12
C PRO A 274 -18.24 -13.75 -0.47
N ASP A 275 -19.21 -14.35 -1.20
CA ASP A 275 -18.97 -15.58 -1.95
C ASP A 275 -17.85 -15.39 -2.98
N PHE A 276 -16.97 -16.37 -3.06
CA PHE A 276 -15.80 -16.30 -3.96
C PHE A 276 -16.21 -16.22 -5.43
N ASP A 277 -17.12 -17.08 -5.87
CA ASP A 277 -17.48 -17.18 -7.29
C ASP A 277 -18.13 -15.88 -7.77
N GLN A 278 -19.08 -15.36 -7.01
CA GLN A 278 -19.72 -14.08 -7.31
C GLN A 278 -18.69 -12.93 -7.34
N THR A 279 -17.71 -12.94 -6.45
CA THR A 279 -16.69 -11.90 -6.38
C THR A 279 -15.72 -11.98 -7.54
N PHE A 280 -15.33 -13.20 -7.92
CA PHE A 280 -14.44 -13.42 -9.06
C PHE A 280 -15.16 -13.08 -10.39
N ASP A 281 -16.44 -13.39 -10.52
CA ASP A 281 -17.24 -13.06 -11.71
C ASP A 281 -17.35 -11.54 -11.92
N VAL A 282 -17.44 -10.74 -10.85
CA VAL A 282 -17.39 -9.27 -10.94
C VAL A 282 -16.03 -8.79 -11.49
N LEU A 283 -14.93 -9.33 -10.98
CA LEU A 283 -13.59 -9.04 -11.48
C LEU A 283 -13.44 -9.41 -12.96
N GLU A 284 -13.83 -10.63 -13.33
CA GLU A 284 -13.70 -11.15 -14.68
C GLU A 284 -14.53 -10.33 -15.68
N ALA A 285 -15.76 -9.99 -15.33
CA ALA A 285 -16.63 -9.15 -16.14
C ALA A 285 -16.03 -7.74 -16.34
N PHE A 286 -15.47 -7.15 -15.29
CA PHE A 286 -14.80 -5.85 -15.40
C PHE A 286 -13.57 -5.95 -16.30
N TYR A 287 -12.72 -6.94 -16.09
CA TYR A 287 -11.52 -7.15 -16.92
C TYR A 287 -11.85 -7.29 -18.41
N ARG A 288 -12.86 -8.11 -18.76
CA ARG A 288 -13.32 -8.28 -20.15
C ARG A 288 -13.90 -7.00 -20.77
N SER A 289 -14.33 -6.08 -19.94
CA SER A 289 -14.92 -4.81 -20.39
C SER A 289 -13.88 -3.73 -20.70
N LEU A 290 -12.61 -3.96 -20.33
CA LEU A 290 -11.49 -3.10 -20.68
C LEU A 290 -11.10 -3.29 -22.14
#